data_07f9ffd2595b9d5c07c8991f606e3f20
#
_entry.id   07f9ffd2595b9d5c07c8991f606e3f20
#
_cell.length_a   1.000
_cell.length_b   1.000
_cell.length_c   1.000
_cell.angle_alpha   90.00
_cell.angle_beta   90.00
_cell.angle_gamma   90.00
#
_symmetry.space_group_name_H-M   'P 1'
#
loop_
_entity.id
_entity.type
_entity.pdbx_description
1 polymer ?
#
loop_
_entity_poly.entity_id
_entity_poly.type
_entity_poly.pdbx_seq_one_letter_code
_entity_poly.pdbx_strand_id
1 'polypeptide(L)'
;MGNVDYSKYSKLSPFELKDNLIELAQSKTDRMMLNAGRGNPNFLATIPRRAFFQLGLFSTTESEFSFSYMPEGLGGFPRPVGLQSRFDNFIMHNRDKPGVVFLGKAISYVRDQLGLDPDAFLLEMVEGILGCNYPVPDRMLRISESIIKEYILREMGVQGMPKEGLDLFAVEGGTAAMAYIFNSLKENKIIANGDRIAIGAPIFTPYLEIPKLNDYQLEEVLIEADPKLGWQYPESELRKLEDPSIKAFFLVNPSNPP
;
A
#
# COMPACT_ATOMS: atom_id res chain seq x y z
N MET A 1 -32.74 -29.04 14.18
CA MET A 1 -31.63 -28.38 13.56
C MET A 1 -31.22 -29.21 12.36
N GLY A 2 -31.49 -28.75 11.15
CA GLY A 2 -31.11 -29.51 9.94
C GLY A 2 -29.58 -29.61 9.85
N ASN A 3 -29.10 -30.80 9.52
CA ASN A 3 -27.67 -31.02 9.24
C ASN A 3 -27.26 -30.11 8.08
N VAL A 4 -26.46 -29.13 8.37
CA VAL A 4 -25.85 -28.29 7.33
C VAL A 4 -24.79 -29.13 6.65
N ASP A 5 -24.94 -29.38 5.37
CA ASP A 5 -23.92 -30.08 4.59
C ASP A 5 -22.72 -29.14 4.36
N TYR A 6 -21.69 -29.34 5.15
CA TYR A 6 -20.45 -28.56 5.08
C TYR A 6 -19.58 -28.94 3.87
N SER A 7 -19.86 -30.07 3.22
CA SER A 7 -19.02 -30.55 2.10
C SER A 7 -18.95 -29.59 0.92
N LYS A 8 -20.04 -28.85 0.67
CA LYS A 8 -20.10 -27.84 -0.40
C LYS A 8 -19.22 -26.61 -0.15
N TYR A 9 -18.86 -26.36 1.12
CA TYR A 9 -18.04 -25.22 1.50
C TYR A 9 -16.55 -25.55 1.53
N SER A 10 -16.17 -26.83 1.59
CA SER A 10 -14.78 -27.29 1.71
C SER A 10 -13.91 -26.97 0.49
N LYS A 11 -14.54 -26.70 -0.66
CA LYS A 11 -13.84 -26.38 -1.92
C LYS A 11 -13.80 -24.89 -2.24
N LEU A 12 -14.46 -24.07 -1.42
CA LEU A 12 -14.51 -22.62 -1.61
C LEU A 12 -13.23 -21.97 -1.09
N SER A 13 -12.80 -20.93 -1.80
CA SER A 13 -11.80 -20.02 -1.27
C SER A 13 -12.33 -19.27 -0.04
N PRO A 14 -11.49 -18.76 0.85
CA PRO A 14 -11.95 -17.94 1.99
C PRO A 14 -12.83 -16.76 1.58
N PHE A 15 -12.61 -16.15 0.42
CA PHE A 15 -13.49 -15.08 -0.11
C PHE A 15 -14.87 -15.59 -0.48
N GLU A 16 -14.95 -16.67 -1.25
CA GLU A 16 -16.22 -17.28 -1.65
C GLU A 16 -16.99 -17.79 -0.44
N LEU A 17 -16.30 -18.42 0.52
CA LEU A 17 -16.91 -18.88 1.76
C LEU A 17 -17.54 -17.74 2.55
N LYS A 18 -16.80 -16.62 2.72
CA LYS A 18 -17.29 -15.42 3.39
C LYS A 18 -18.55 -14.88 2.70
N ASP A 19 -18.53 -14.72 1.38
CA ASP A 19 -19.65 -14.17 0.64
C ASP A 19 -20.89 -15.08 0.73
N ASN A 20 -20.70 -16.40 0.61
CA ASN A 20 -21.79 -17.38 0.83
C ASN A 20 -22.37 -17.33 2.25
N LEU A 21 -21.52 -17.15 3.29
CA LEU A 21 -21.98 -17.03 4.67
C LEU A 21 -22.77 -15.73 4.90
N ILE A 22 -22.38 -14.64 4.26
CA ILE A 22 -23.10 -13.35 4.31
C ILE A 22 -24.48 -13.51 3.65
N GLU A 23 -24.55 -14.08 2.44
CA GLU A 23 -25.83 -14.35 1.76
C GLU A 23 -26.75 -15.25 2.59
N LEU A 24 -26.20 -16.31 3.16
CA LEU A 24 -26.95 -17.21 4.03
C LEU A 24 -27.50 -16.51 5.27
N ALA A 25 -26.72 -15.64 5.88
CA ALA A 25 -27.14 -14.85 7.04
C ALA A 25 -28.25 -13.86 6.65
N GLN A 26 -28.12 -13.17 5.52
CA GLN A 26 -29.13 -12.23 5.00
C GLN A 26 -30.44 -12.92 4.63
N SER A 27 -30.37 -14.12 4.04
CA SER A 27 -31.55 -14.87 3.62
C SER A 27 -32.41 -15.42 4.78
N LYS A 28 -31.85 -15.47 6.00
CA LYS A 28 -32.52 -16.05 7.17
C LYS A 28 -33.05 -15.02 8.16
N THR A 29 -32.99 -13.75 7.86
CA THR A 29 -33.46 -12.70 8.76
C THR A 29 -34.20 -11.60 8.01
N ASP A 30 -35.33 -11.15 8.57
CA ASP A 30 -36.06 -9.97 8.12
C ASP A 30 -35.44 -8.67 8.67
N ARG A 31 -34.34 -8.77 9.44
CA ARG A 31 -33.65 -7.62 10.00
C ARG A 31 -32.52 -7.18 9.06
N MET A 32 -32.33 -5.87 8.97
CA MET A 32 -31.17 -5.31 8.27
C MET A 32 -29.88 -5.82 8.92
N MET A 33 -29.08 -6.56 8.15
CA MET A 33 -27.78 -7.05 8.59
C MET A 33 -26.71 -6.00 8.34
N LEU A 34 -26.02 -5.60 9.40
CA LEU A 34 -24.85 -4.73 9.29
C LEU A 34 -23.62 -5.59 8.98
N ASN A 35 -23.01 -5.35 7.82
CA ASN A 35 -21.81 -6.06 7.41
C ASN A 35 -20.56 -5.33 7.91
N ALA A 36 -19.90 -5.88 8.93
CA ALA A 36 -18.60 -5.42 9.44
C ALA A 36 -17.41 -6.21 8.87
N GLY A 37 -17.64 -7.09 7.91
CA GLY A 37 -16.60 -7.96 7.34
C GLY A 37 -15.68 -7.30 6.30
N ARG A 38 -15.89 -6.02 5.97
CA ARG A 38 -15.00 -5.25 5.10
C ARG A 38 -14.65 -3.91 5.75
N GLY A 39 -13.38 -3.67 5.92
CA GLY A 39 -12.84 -2.43 6.47
C GLY A 39 -12.74 -1.29 5.44
N ASN A 40 -13.76 -1.06 4.59
CA ASN A 40 -13.76 0.11 3.73
C ASN A 40 -14.01 1.37 4.57
N PRO A 41 -13.08 2.33 4.61
CA PRO A 41 -13.34 3.60 5.26
C PRO A 41 -14.46 4.34 4.52
N ASN A 42 -15.45 4.82 5.27
CA ASN A 42 -16.57 5.60 4.71
C ASN A 42 -16.21 7.07 4.47
N PHE A 43 -14.94 7.43 4.61
CA PHE A 43 -14.45 8.77 4.37
C PHE A 43 -13.28 8.77 3.41
N LEU A 44 -13.12 9.87 2.70
CA LEU A 44 -12.00 10.14 1.81
C LEU A 44 -11.36 11.47 2.22
N ALA A 45 -10.04 11.49 2.34
CA ALA A 45 -9.29 12.73 2.54
C ALA A 45 -9.31 13.55 1.24
N THR A 46 -10.27 14.47 1.12
CA THR A 46 -10.50 15.21 -0.13
C THR A 46 -9.49 16.33 -0.37
N ILE A 47 -8.91 16.92 0.68
CA ILE A 47 -7.92 18.00 0.53
C ILE A 47 -6.64 17.52 -0.18
N PRO A 48 -5.98 16.43 0.22
CA PRO A 48 -4.84 15.90 -0.54
C PRO A 48 -5.20 15.52 -1.98
N ARG A 49 -6.40 14.97 -2.23
CA ARG A 49 -6.86 14.65 -3.59
C ARG A 49 -7.01 15.89 -4.46
N ARG A 50 -7.61 16.96 -3.91
CA ARG A 50 -7.72 18.24 -4.60
C ARG A 50 -6.33 18.86 -4.84
N ALA A 51 -5.42 18.75 -3.86
CA ALA A 51 -4.04 19.17 -4.03
C ALA A 51 -3.36 18.45 -5.20
N PHE A 52 -3.54 17.12 -5.29
CA PHE A 52 -3.02 16.33 -6.40
C PHE A 52 -3.56 16.81 -7.77
N PHE A 53 -4.85 17.10 -7.88
CA PHE A 53 -5.42 17.63 -9.11
C PHE A 53 -4.91 19.04 -9.44
N GLN A 54 -4.73 19.89 -8.44
CA GLN A 54 -4.13 21.22 -8.65
C GLN A 54 -2.67 21.14 -9.09
N LEU A 55 -1.91 20.20 -8.52
CA LEU A 55 -0.55 19.89 -8.97
C LEU A 55 -0.55 19.40 -10.42
N GLY A 56 -1.51 18.55 -10.80
CA GLY A 56 -1.66 18.08 -12.18
C GLY A 56 -1.91 19.23 -13.17
N LEU A 57 -2.77 20.17 -12.81
CA LEU A 57 -3.02 21.39 -13.62
C LEU A 57 -1.75 22.24 -13.77
N PHE A 58 -1.04 22.45 -12.67
CA PHE A 58 0.25 23.15 -12.70
C PHE A 58 1.25 22.42 -13.62
N SER A 59 1.36 21.09 -13.45
CA SER A 59 2.32 20.28 -14.22
C SER A 59 2.04 20.28 -15.72
N THR A 60 0.78 20.21 -16.13
CA THR A 60 0.42 20.31 -17.56
C THR A 60 0.77 21.68 -18.12
N THR A 61 0.53 22.77 -17.37
CA THR A 61 0.94 24.11 -17.76
C THR A 61 2.47 24.22 -17.92
N GLU A 62 3.23 23.61 -17.02
CA GLU A 62 4.71 23.59 -17.12
C GLU A 62 5.20 22.79 -18.33
N SER A 63 4.51 21.70 -18.66
CA SER A 63 4.80 20.90 -19.86
C SER A 63 4.53 21.70 -21.13
N GLU A 64 3.38 22.35 -21.24
CA GLU A 64 3.02 23.24 -22.36
C GLU A 64 3.97 24.44 -22.46
N PHE A 65 4.34 25.04 -21.34
CA PHE A 65 5.31 26.12 -21.30
C PHE A 65 6.68 25.72 -21.88
N SER A 66 7.08 24.48 -21.70
CA SER A 66 8.35 23.98 -22.27
C SER A 66 8.35 23.95 -23.81
N PHE A 67 7.16 23.76 -24.42
CA PHE A 67 6.91 23.73 -25.85
C PHE A 67 5.99 24.86 -26.32
N SER A 68 6.16 26.06 -25.75
CA SER A 68 5.30 27.22 -26.01
C SER A 68 5.24 27.69 -27.47
N TYR A 69 6.10 27.15 -28.35
CA TYR A 69 6.10 27.37 -29.79
C TYR A 69 5.27 26.32 -30.55
N MET A 70 4.75 25.31 -29.88
CA MET A 70 3.92 24.26 -30.48
C MET A 70 2.41 24.63 -30.36
N PRO A 71 1.53 23.98 -31.10
CA PRO A 71 0.09 24.13 -30.91
C PRO A 71 -0.37 23.81 -29.51
N GLU A 72 -1.46 24.44 -29.09
CA GLU A 72 -2.11 24.15 -27.76
C GLU A 72 -2.35 22.66 -27.56
N GLY A 73 -2.15 22.20 -26.33
CA GLY A 73 -2.31 20.80 -25.95
C GLY A 73 -1.09 19.92 -26.20
N LEU A 74 0.04 20.49 -26.69
CA LEU A 74 1.31 19.80 -26.81
C LEU A 74 2.31 20.35 -25.79
N GLY A 75 3.02 19.45 -25.13
CA GLY A 75 4.00 19.81 -24.10
C GLY A 75 5.22 18.89 -24.11
N GLY A 76 6.27 19.29 -23.43
CA GLY A 76 7.50 18.54 -23.27
C GLY A 76 7.88 18.37 -21.80
N PHE A 77 9.13 18.02 -21.56
CA PHE A 77 9.66 17.95 -20.19
C PHE A 77 9.64 19.34 -19.54
N PRO A 78 9.23 19.43 -18.26
CA PRO A 78 9.22 20.68 -17.53
C PRO A 78 10.61 21.29 -17.46
N ARG A 79 10.70 22.62 -17.47
CA ARG A 79 11.98 23.33 -17.32
C ARG A 79 12.29 23.56 -15.86
N PRO A 80 13.41 23.01 -15.31
CA PRO A 80 13.76 23.18 -13.90
C PRO A 80 13.97 24.66 -13.53
N VAL A 81 14.66 25.41 -14.39
CA VAL A 81 15.00 26.82 -14.12
C VAL A 81 13.74 27.66 -13.95
N GLY A 82 13.59 28.30 -12.78
CA GLY A 82 12.48 29.16 -12.44
C GLY A 82 11.17 28.42 -12.09
N LEU A 83 11.20 27.09 -11.97
CA LEU A 83 10.03 26.26 -11.66
C LEU A 83 9.39 26.68 -10.33
N GLN A 84 10.20 26.87 -9.27
CA GLN A 84 9.72 27.31 -7.97
C GLN A 84 9.00 28.68 -8.06
N SER A 85 9.57 29.65 -8.78
CA SER A 85 8.92 30.95 -8.92
C SER A 85 7.58 30.89 -9.65
N ARG A 86 7.47 30.01 -10.67
CA ARG A 86 6.20 29.78 -11.37
C ARG A 86 5.20 29.06 -10.49
N PHE A 87 5.66 28.14 -9.65
CA PHE A 87 4.80 27.48 -8.68
C PHE A 87 4.30 28.46 -7.58
N ASP A 88 5.14 29.33 -7.06
CA ASP A 88 4.75 30.35 -6.09
C ASP A 88 3.70 31.28 -6.68
N ASN A 89 3.85 31.68 -7.92
CA ASN A 89 2.85 32.44 -8.66
C ASN A 89 1.53 31.65 -8.81
N PHE A 90 1.63 30.36 -9.14
CA PHE A 90 0.45 29.50 -9.21
C PHE A 90 -0.30 29.43 -7.86
N ILE A 91 0.44 29.20 -6.76
CA ILE A 91 -0.14 29.20 -5.39
C ILE A 91 -0.82 30.54 -5.09
N MET A 92 -0.16 31.64 -5.37
CA MET A 92 -0.68 32.98 -5.11
C MET A 92 -2.01 33.25 -5.84
N HIS A 93 -2.09 32.88 -7.12
CA HIS A 93 -3.27 33.14 -7.96
C HIS A 93 -4.42 32.14 -7.73
N ASN A 94 -4.15 31.00 -7.12
CA ASN A 94 -5.12 29.93 -6.90
C ASN A 94 -5.35 29.60 -5.42
N ARG A 95 -4.93 30.45 -4.50
CA ARG A 95 -4.99 30.19 -3.05
C ARG A 95 -6.39 29.97 -2.49
N ASP A 96 -7.41 30.44 -3.19
CA ASP A 96 -8.83 30.24 -2.89
C ASP A 96 -9.32 28.84 -3.26
N LYS A 97 -8.59 28.14 -4.14
CA LYS A 97 -8.96 26.80 -4.57
C LYS A 97 -8.59 25.76 -3.51
N PRO A 98 -9.50 24.83 -3.22
CA PRO A 98 -9.22 23.74 -2.27
C PRO A 98 -8.03 22.90 -2.68
N GLY A 99 -7.13 22.63 -1.74
CA GLY A 99 -5.92 21.86 -1.93
C GLY A 99 -4.65 22.66 -2.22
N VAL A 100 -4.77 23.89 -2.74
CA VAL A 100 -3.61 24.74 -3.08
C VAL A 100 -2.80 25.12 -1.84
N VAL A 101 -3.46 25.48 -0.76
CA VAL A 101 -2.78 25.78 0.53
C VAL A 101 -2.03 24.55 1.04
N PHE A 102 -2.57 23.35 0.80
CA PHE A 102 -1.88 22.10 1.16
C PHE A 102 -0.59 21.91 0.37
N LEU A 103 -0.56 22.23 -0.93
CA LEU A 103 0.66 22.17 -1.76
C LEU A 103 1.75 23.09 -1.19
N GLY A 104 1.41 24.33 -0.85
CA GLY A 104 2.37 25.25 -0.23
C GLY A 104 2.93 24.71 1.09
N LYS A 105 2.07 24.12 1.93
CA LYS A 105 2.50 23.46 3.17
C LYS A 105 3.40 22.25 2.92
N ALA A 106 3.16 21.47 1.87
CA ALA A 106 3.99 20.31 1.51
C ALA A 106 5.43 20.75 1.15
N ILE A 107 5.57 21.80 0.35
CA ILE A 107 6.88 22.38 0.03
C ILE A 107 7.59 22.87 1.29
N SER A 108 6.87 23.63 2.15
CA SER A 108 7.45 24.10 3.43
C SER A 108 7.87 22.94 4.33
N TYR A 109 7.08 21.86 4.41
CA TYR A 109 7.42 20.68 5.20
C TYR A 109 8.72 20.00 4.71
N VAL A 110 8.86 19.84 3.41
CA VAL A 110 10.05 19.24 2.80
C VAL A 110 11.31 20.06 3.14
N ARG A 111 11.22 21.38 3.02
CA ARG A 111 12.32 22.30 3.33
C ARG A 111 12.60 22.36 4.84
N ASP A 112 11.58 22.66 5.65
CA ASP A 112 11.74 23.09 7.03
C ASP A 112 11.80 21.92 8.02
N GLN A 113 11.18 20.79 7.70
CA GLN A 113 11.13 19.63 8.58
C GLN A 113 12.05 18.48 8.11
N LEU A 114 12.16 18.26 6.80
CA LEU A 114 13.00 17.20 6.27
C LEU A 114 14.39 17.69 5.86
N GLY A 115 14.60 19.00 5.76
CA GLY A 115 15.88 19.57 5.34
C GLY A 115 16.27 19.21 3.89
N LEU A 116 15.28 18.89 3.05
CA LEU A 116 15.48 18.52 1.66
C LEU A 116 15.27 19.73 0.75
N ASP A 117 15.83 19.64 -0.47
CA ASP A 117 15.70 20.70 -1.47
C ASP A 117 14.25 20.77 -2.01
N PRO A 118 13.55 21.91 -1.79
CA PRO A 118 12.17 22.08 -2.24
C PRO A 118 12.05 22.17 -3.77
N ASP A 119 13.08 22.68 -4.47
CA ASP A 119 13.08 22.77 -5.93
C ASP A 119 13.19 21.38 -6.55
N ALA A 120 14.05 20.52 -6.00
CA ALA A 120 14.18 19.14 -6.43
C ALA A 120 12.90 18.34 -6.14
N PHE A 121 12.25 18.56 -4.98
CA PHE A 121 10.98 17.94 -4.68
C PHE A 121 9.88 18.37 -5.64
N LEU A 122 9.77 19.67 -5.92
CA LEU A 122 8.76 20.17 -6.85
C LEU A 122 8.95 19.60 -8.27
N LEU A 123 10.19 19.56 -8.74
CA LEU A 123 10.52 18.98 -10.05
C LEU A 123 10.13 17.50 -10.09
N GLU A 124 10.52 16.73 -9.07
CA GLU A 124 10.17 15.30 -8.96
C GLU A 124 8.65 15.08 -8.99
N MET A 125 7.88 15.93 -8.29
CA MET A 125 6.41 15.84 -8.29
C MET A 125 5.82 16.17 -9.66
N VAL A 126 6.31 17.20 -10.32
CA VAL A 126 5.84 17.62 -11.66
C VAL A 126 6.18 16.54 -12.70
N GLU A 127 7.41 16.05 -12.71
CA GLU A 127 7.83 14.99 -13.63
C GLU A 127 7.08 13.67 -13.35
N GLY A 128 6.88 13.34 -12.07
CA GLY A 128 6.17 12.14 -11.66
C GLY A 128 4.71 12.13 -12.11
N ILE A 129 3.98 13.24 -11.97
CA ILE A 129 2.57 13.32 -12.37
C ILE A 129 2.40 13.35 -13.90
N LEU A 130 3.39 13.85 -14.63
CA LEU A 130 3.44 13.85 -16.08
C LEU A 130 3.91 12.51 -16.66
N GLY A 131 4.47 11.61 -15.86
CA GLY A 131 5.01 10.34 -16.34
C GLY A 131 6.36 10.46 -17.05
N CYS A 132 7.18 11.45 -16.70
CA CYS A 132 8.48 11.71 -17.33
C CYS A 132 9.57 10.67 -17.03
N ASN A 133 9.27 9.67 -16.19
CA ASN A 133 10.24 8.64 -15.79
C ASN A 133 10.34 7.45 -16.76
N TYR A 134 9.60 7.47 -17.86
CA TYR A 134 9.74 6.48 -18.92
C TYR A 134 11.09 6.67 -19.68
N PRO A 135 11.81 5.59 -20.08
CA PRO A 135 11.42 4.17 -20.03
C PRO A 135 11.93 3.42 -18.80
N VAL A 136 12.63 4.06 -17.90
CA VAL A 136 13.24 3.42 -16.74
C VAL A 136 12.76 4.13 -15.44
N PRO A 137 11.54 3.84 -15.00
CA PRO A 137 11.04 4.41 -13.75
C PRO A 137 11.83 3.87 -12.56
N ASP A 138 12.10 4.73 -11.59
CA ASP A 138 12.60 4.30 -10.29
C ASP A 138 11.52 3.45 -9.57
N ARG A 139 11.95 2.58 -8.64
CA ARG A 139 11.04 1.80 -7.78
C ARG A 139 10.07 2.69 -7.00
N MET A 140 10.49 3.91 -6.72
CA MET A 140 9.74 4.96 -6.04
C MET A 140 10.43 6.31 -6.29
N LEU A 141 9.68 7.40 -6.29
CA LEU A 141 10.23 8.74 -6.35
C LEU A 141 11.10 9.00 -5.11
N ARG A 142 12.30 9.53 -5.27
CA ARG A 142 13.35 9.56 -4.23
C ARG A 142 12.99 10.39 -3.00
N ILE A 143 12.44 11.59 -3.23
CA ILE A 143 12.05 12.47 -2.13
C ILE A 143 10.75 11.96 -1.48
N SER A 144 9.81 11.43 -2.27
CA SER A 144 8.64 10.72 -1.77
C SER A 144 9.03 9.51 -0.92
N GLU A 145 10.05 8.76 -1.30
CA GLU A 145 10.59 7.66 -0.50
C GLU A 145 11.06 8.14 0.88
N SER A 146 11.79 9.26 0.92
CA SER A 146 12.26 9.85 2.18
C SER A 146 11.11 10.26 3.11
N ILE A 147 10.06 10.86 2.54
CA ILE A 147 8.85 11.26 3.29
C ILE A 147 8.14 10.02 3.86
N ILE A 148 8.00 8.97 3.07
CA ILE A 148 7.32 7.74 3.50
C ILE A 148 8.15 6.96 4.50
N LYS A 149 9.47 6.94 4.36
CA LYS A 149 10.38 6.36 5.38
C LYS A 149 10.15 7.02 6.74
N GLU A 150 10.17 8.33 6.79
CA GLU A 150 9.92 9.08 8.03
C GLU A 150 8.53 8.77 8.62
N TYR A 151 7.51 8.73 7.76
CA TYR A 151 6.15 8.37 8.18
C TYR A 151 6.09 6.95 8.78
N ILE A 152 6.66 5.95 8.11
CA ILE A 152 6.64 4.55 8.58
C ILE A 152 7.39 4.42 9.91
N LEU A 153 8.59 5.00 10.02
CA LEU A 153 9.37 4.95 11.27
C LEU A 153 8.60 5.55 12.43
N ARG A 154 7.93 6.69 12.20
CA ARG A 154 7.10 7.34 13.20
C ARG A 154 5.90 6.49 13.62
N GLU A 155 5.17 5.92 12.67
CA GLU A 155 4.01 5.05 12.95
C GLU A 155 4.41 3.75 13.67
N MET A 156 5.59 3.23 13.38
CA MET A 156 6.17 2.06 14.05
C MET A 156 6.82 2.38 15.41
N GLY A 157 6.86 3.66 15.82
CA GLY A 157 7.48 4.09 17.07
C GLY A 157 9.01 3.93 17.10
N VAL A 158 9.64 3.82 15.94
CA VAL A 158 11.10 3.66 15.83
C VAL A 158 11.77 5.03 15.88
N GLN A 159 12.76 5.19 16.78
CA GLN A 159 13.55 6.41 16.86
C GLN A 159 14.79 6.31 15.96
N GLY A 160 14.80 7.11 14.91
CA GLY A 160 15.89 7.16 13.94
C GLY A 160 15.88 6.02 12.91
N MET A 161 16.78 6.13 11.93
CA MET A 161 16.92 5.11 10.89
C MET A 161 17.58 3.84 11.47
N PRO A 162 17.04 2.64 11.18
CA PRO A 162 17.72 1.38 11.52
C PRO A 162 19.12 1.33 10.94
N LYS A 163 20.06 0.65 11.60
CA LYS A 163 21.46 0.53 11.13
C LYS A 163 21.57 -0.10 9.76
N GLU A 164 20.70 -1.07 9.49
CA GLU A 164 20.59 -1.80 8.23
C GLU A 164 19.87 -0.99 7.14
N GLY A 165 19.35 0.18 7.49
CA GLY A 165 18.53 1.00 6.63
C GLY A 165 17.08 0.53 6.54
N LEU A 166 16.30 1.14 5.66
CA LEU A 166 14.92 0.80 5.34
C LEU A 166 14.72 0.98 3.84
N ASP A 167 14.42 -0.10 3.16
CA ASP A 167 14.09 -0.06 1.74
C ASP A 167 12.58 -0.11 1.52
N LEU A 168 12.10 0.71 0.58
CA LEU A 168 10.69 0.79 0.22
C LEU A 168 10.51 0.39 -1.25
N PHE A 169 9.42 -0.27 -1.51
CA PHE A 169 8.96 -0.58 -2.87
C PHE A 169 7.47 -0.27 -2.97
N ALA A 170 7.11 0.70 -3.82
CA ALA A 170 5.71 1.10 -4.02
C ALA A 170 4.99 0.08 -4.90
N VAL A 171 3.80 -0.36 -4.45
CA VAL A 171 2.95 -1.31 -5.16
C VAL A 171 1.48 -0.90 -5.09
N GLU A 172 0.64 -1.56 -5.89
CA GLU A 172 -0.78 -1.24 -6.06
C GLU A 172 -1.67 -1.77 -4.92
N GLY A 173 -1.15 -1.79 -3.69
CA GLY A 173 -1.87 -2.22 -2.49
C GLY A 173 -1.40 -3.55 -1.93
N GLY A 174 -1.96 -3.95 -0.77
CA GLY A 174 -1.48 -5.10 0.01
C GLY A 174 -1.56 -6.44 -0.72
N THR A 175 -2.57 -6.67 -1.54
CA THR A 175 -2.68 -7.93 -2.33
C THR A 175 -1.59 -8.01 -3.39
N ALA A 176 -1.31 -6.90 -4.09
CA ALA A 176 -0.21 -6.84 -5.05
C ALA A 176 1.14 -7.03 -4.34
N ALA A 177 1.34 -6.41 -3.18
CA ALA A 177 2.54 -6.59 -2.37
C ALA A 177 2.78 -8.08 -2.06
N MET A 178 1.74 -8.82 -1.67
CA MET A 178 1.84 -10.25 -1.38
C MET A 178 2.22 -11.04 -2.63
N ALA A 179 1.59 -10.77 -3.76
CA ALA A 179 1.93 -11.43 -5.02
C ALA A 179 3.40 -11.22 -5.41
N TYR A 180 3.89 -9.98 -5.29
CA TYR A 180 5.31 -9.67 -5.56
C TYR A 180 6.26 -10.34 -4.58
N ILE A 181 5.90 -10.40 -3.28
CA ILE A 181 6.73 -11.06 -2.26
C ILE A 181 6.85 -12.56 -2.57
N PHE A 182 5.73 -13.26 -2.80
CA PHE A 182 5.76 -14.69 -3.11
C PHE A 182 6.53 -14.97 -4.41
N ASN A 183 6.32 -14.15 -5.43
CA ASN A 183 7.06 -14.29 -6.68
C ASN A 183 8.57 -14.06 -6.46
N SER A 184 8.94 -13.03 -5.71
CA SER A 184 10.35 -12.75 -5.38
C SER A 184 10.99 -13.88 -4.58
N LEU A 185 10.29 -14.43 -3.59
CA LEU A 185 10.80 -15.56 -2.81
C LEU A 185 11.05 -16.78 -3.70
N LYS A 186 10.16 -17.07 -4.66
CA LYS A 186 10.29 -18.16 -5.61
C LYS A 186 11.46 -17.92 -6.58
N GLU A 187 11.52 -16.76 -7.22
CA GLU A 187 12.57 -16.42 -8.19
C GLU A 187 13.96 -16.42 -7.55
N ASN A 188 14.07 -16.01 -6.29
CA ASN A 188 15.31 -16.07 -5.52
C ASN A 188 15.59 -17.44 -4.89
N LYS A 189 14.75 -18.45 -5.18
CA LYS A 189 14.91 -19.83 -4.68
C LYS A 189 14.90 -19.94 -3.15
N ILE A 190 14.22 -19.02 -2.48
CA ILE A 190 14.02 -19.07 -1.03
C ILE A 190 12.90 -20.06 -0.71
N ILE A 191 11.87 -20.12 -1.58
CA ILE A 191 10.80 -21.11 -1.53
C ILE A 191 10.69 -21.84 -2.87
N ALA A 192 10.27 -23.10 -2.81
CA ALA A 192 9.95 -23.95 -3.97
C ALA A 192 8.58 -24.62 -3.77
N ASN A 193 8.02 -25.17 -4.84
CA ASN A 193 6.75 -25.90 -4.76
C ASN A 193 6.86 -27.04 -3.73
N GLY A 194 5.88 -27.11 -2.85
CA GLY A 194 5.80 -28.10 -1.78
C GLY A 194 6.58 -27.73 -0.51
N ASP A 195 7.27 -26.59 -0.47
CA ASP A 195 7.92 -26.12 0.74
C ASP A 195 6.89 -25.71 1.81
N ARG A 196 7.32 -25.78 3.07
CA ARG A 196 6.50 -25.40 4.22
C ARG A 196 6.73 -23.96 4.60
N ILE A 197 5.63 -23.25 4.84
CA ILE A 197 5.61 -21.87 5.36
C ILE A 197 4.74 -21.80 6.60
N ALA A 198 5.09 -20.94 7.53
CA ALA A 198 4.26 -20.63 8.69
C ALA A 198 3.45 -19.36 8.45
N ILE A 199 2.21 -19.34 8.92
CA ILE A 199 1.28 -18.21 8.81
C ILE A 199 0.66 -17.94 10.16
N GLY A 200 0.85 -16.72 10.69
CA GLY A 200 0.19 -16.27 11.93
C GLY A 200 -1.29 -15.99 11.67
N ALA A 201 -2.18 -16.70 12.34
CA ALA A 201 -3.63 -16.57 12.18
C ALA A 201 -4.29 -15.96 13.44
N PRO A 202 -5.35 -15.14 13.29
CA PRO A 202 -6.02 -14.73 12.05
C PRO A 202 -5.16 -13.79 11.19
N ILE A 203 -5.38 -13.81 9.85
CA ILE A 203 -4.56 -13.05 8.92
C ILE A 203 -5.38 -12.60 7.70
N PHE A 204 -4.87 -11.61 7.00
CA PHE A 204 -5.41 -11.09 5.75
C PHE A 204 -5.46 -12.19 4.67
N THR A 205 -6.63 -12.34 4.05
CA THR A 205 -6.98 -13.48 3.18
C THR A 205 -5.95 -13.83 2.08
N PRO A 206 -5.31 -12.89 1.37
CA PRO A 206 -4.30 -13.23 0.37
C PRO A 206 -3.15 -14.12 0.85
N TYR A 207 -2.81 -14.06 2.13
CA TYR A 207 -1.79 -14.96 2.72
C TYR A 207 -2.24 -16.43 2.78
N LEU A 208 -3.56 -16.67 2.75
CA LEU A 208 -4.15 -18.02 2.76
C LEU A 208 -4.46 -18.54 1.35
N GLU A 209 -4.50 -17.66 0.35
CA GLU A 209 -4.89 -18.02 -1.01
C GLU A 209 -3.69 -18.18 -1.93
N ILE A 210 -2.75 -17.21 -1.90
CA ILE A 210 -1.58 -17.22 -2.79
C ILE A 210 -0.73 -18.48 -2.62
N PRO A 211 -0.44 -18.98 -1.40
CA PRO A 211 0.35 -20.21 -1.23
C PRO A 211 -0.23 -21.44 -1.92
N LYS A 212 -1.55 -21.49 -2.08
CA LYS A 212 -2.29 -22.63 -2.69
C LYS A 212 -2.34 -22.59 -4.21
N LEU A 213 -1.96 -21.47 -4.82
CA LEU A 213 -1.95 -21.36 -6.28
C LEU A 213 -1.02 -22.43 -6.90
N ASN A 214 -1.34 -22.85 -8.12
CA ASN A 214 -0.58 -23.88 -8.84
C ASN A 214 0.90 -23.57 -8.98
N ASP A 215 1.25 -22.28 -8.99
CA ASP A 215 2.63 -21.82 -9.11
C ASP A 215 3.45 -22.03 -7.84
N TYR A 216 2.81 -22.21 -6.69
CA TYR A 216 3.47 -22.30 -5.38
C TYR A 216 3.23 -23.64 -4.69
N GLN A 217 1.97 -24.07 -4.53
CA GLN A 217 1.58 -25.32 -3.87
C GLN A 217 2.29 -25.52 -2.52
N LEU A 218 2.34 -24.47 -1.70
CA LEU A 218 3.04 -24.49 -0.41
C LEU A 218 2.20 -25.20 0.66
N GLU A 219 2.88 -25.85 1.60
CA GLU A 219 2.27 -26.44 2.79
C GLU A 219 2.20 -25.39 3.90
N GLU A 220 1.00 -25.08 4.37
CA GLU A 220 0.75 -24.07 5.40
C GLU A 220 0.80 -24.66 6.81
N VAL A 221 1.62 -24.08 7.68
CA VAL A 221 1.65 -24.35 9.12
C VAL A 221 1.02 -23.14 9.83
N LEU A 222 -0.19 -23.29 10.35
CA LEU A 222 -0.85 -22.20 11.07
C LEU A 222 -0.28 -22.05 12.48
N ILE A 223 0.04 -20.80 12.81
CA ILE A 223 0.41 -20.33 14.15
C ILE A 223 -0.80 -19.55 14.65
N GLU A 224 -1.58 -20.13 15.55
CA GLU A 224 -2.88 -19.60 15.94
C GLU A 224 -2.80 -18.71 17.16
N ALA A 225 -3.33 -17.49 17.06
CA ALA A 225 -3.50 -16.58 18.19
C ALA A 225 -4.69 -17.04 19.06
N ASP A 226 -4.56 -16.95 20.39
CA ASP A 226 -5.61 -17.36 21.32
C ASP A 226 -6.47 -16.14 21.73
N PRO A 227 -7.78 -16.14 21.43
CA PRO A 227 -8.69 -15.09 21.88
C PRO A 227 -8.71 -14.89 23.41
N LYS A 228 -8.48 -15.96 24.16
CA LYS A 228 -8.43 -15.90 25.65
C LYS A 228 -7.20 -15.20 26.18
N LEU A 229 -6.13 -15.14 25.38
CA LEU A 229 -4.90 -14.43 25.67
C LEU A 229 -4.84 -13.04 25.01
N GLY A 230 -5.99 -12.46 24.65
CA GLY A 230 -6.06 -11.18 23.96
C GLY A 230 -5.42 -11.23 22.55
N TRP A 231 -5.62 -12.32 21.84
CA TRP A 231 -5.08 -12.55 20.50
C TRP A 231 -3.54 -12.63 20.44
N GLN A 232 -2.89 -12.99 21.55
CA GLN A 232 -1.47 -13.30 21.56
C GLN A 232 -1.23 -14.75 21.09
N TYR A 233 -0.06 -15.00 20.55
CA TYR A 233 0.35 -16.36 20.17
C TYR A 233 0.87 -17.11 21.40
N PRO A 234 0.24 -18.24 21.78
CA PRO A 234 0.77 -19.09 22.85
C PRO A 234 2.16 -19.64 22.51
N GLU A 235 2.97 -19.89 23.53
CA GLU A 235 4.32 -20.45 23.31
C GLU A 235 4.27 -21.81 22.59
N SER A 236 3.24 -22.61 22.84
CA SER A 236 3.02 -23.88 22.14
C SER A 236 2.86 -23.72 20.65
N GLU A 237 2.24 -22.61 20.20
CA GLU A 237 2.13 -22.28 18.77
C GLU A 237 3.46 -21.75 18.22
N LEU A 238 4.14 -20.87 18.96
CA LEU A 238 5.42 -20.32 18.55
C LEU A 238 6.51 -21.39 18.40
N ARG A 239 6.47 -22.46 19.21
CA ARG A 239 7.41 -23.59 19.07
C ARG A 239 7.31 -24.34 17.72
N LYS A 240 6.19 -24.23 17.01
CA LYS A 240 6.09 -24.78 15.66
C LYS A 240 7.11 -24.14 14.71
N LEU A 241 7.51 -22.87 14.98
CA LEU A 241 8.52 -22.15 14.19
C LEU A 241 9.94 -22.69 14.37
N GLU A 242 10.18 -23.55 15.37
CA GLU A 242 11.47 -24.21 15.57
C GLU A 242 11.73 -25.34 14.55
N ASP A 243 10.70 -25.72 13.79
CA ASP A 243 10.82 -26.73 12.72
C ASP A 243 11.69 -26.18 11.58
N PRO A 244 12.88 -26.75 11.34
CA PRO A 244 13.81 -26.27 10.32
C PRO A 244 13.30 -26.44 8.87
N SER A 245 12.22 -27.17 8.66
CA SER A 245 11.59 -27.31 7.34
C SER A 245 10.78 -26.08 6.93
N ILE A 246 10.41 -25.20 7.88
CA ILE A 246 9.68 -23.98 7.60
C ILE A 246 10.63 -22.95 6.98
N LYS A 247 10.34 -22.53 5.76
CA LYS A 247 11.19 -21.63 4.97
C LYS A 247 10.91 -20.15 5.21
N ALA A 248 9.68 -19.81 5.60
CA ALA A 248 9.27 -18.42 5.86
C ALA A 248 8.15 -18.38 6.89
N PHE A 249 8.07 -17.30 7.67
CA PHE A 249 6.95 -17.00 8.54
C PHE A 249 6.31 -15.68 8.12
N PHE A 250 5.01 -15.71 7.85
CA PHE A 250 4.21 -14.54 7.50
C PHE A 250 3.42 -14.06 8.71
N LEU A 251 3.71 -12.84 9.12
CA LEU A 251 3.07 -12.16 10.24
C LEU A 251 2.57 -10.78 9.81
N VAL A 252 1.32 -10.45 10.13
CA VAL A 252 0.76 -9.10 9.96
C VAL A 252 0.67 -8.43 11.32
N ASN A 253 1.43 -7.34 11.51
CA ASN A 253 1.45 -6.60 12.75
C ASN A 253 1.46 -5.08 12.48
N PRO A 254 0.47 -4.30 12.95
CA PRO A 254 -0.76 -4.75 13.62
C PRO A 254 -1.58 -5.71 12.76
N SER A 255 -2.31 -6.62 13.41
CA SER A 255 -3.03 -7.68 12.71
C SER A 255 -4.17 -7.14 11.84
N ASN A 256 -4.44 -7.86 10.74
CA ASN A 256 -5.61 -7.65 9.90
C ASN A 256 -6.23 -9.04 9.61
N PRO A 257 -7.43 -9.36 10.12
CA PRO A 257 -8.29 -8.52 10.98
C PRO A 257 -7.67 -8.25 12.35
N PRO A 258 -8.07 -7.13 13.01
CA PRO A 258 -7.58 -6.74 14.33
C PRO A 258 -8.13 -7.62 15.44
#